data_f6ca2c0ecd6ccad00bc819c47b4a2be5
#
_entry.id   f6ca2c0ecd6ccad00bc819c47b4a2be5
#
_cell.length_a   1.000
_cell.length_b   1.000
_cell.length_c   1.000
_cell.angle_alpha   90.00
_cell.angle_beta   90.00
_cell.angle_gamma   90.00
#
_symmetry.space_group_name_H-M   'P 1'
#
loop_
_entity.id
_entity.type
_entity.pdbx_description
1 polymer ?
#
loop_
_entity_poly.entity_id
_entity_poly.type
_entity_poly.pdbx_seq_one_letter_code
_entity_poly.pdbx_strand_id
1 'polypeptide(L)'
;MSSPGVLVVGGGPAGSAVSLWLARAGHRVTMVEAKEYPRDKTCGDGLTPRAVLQLQDMGFDFDTPGFHRIDGLRSYAGDDLMIEMPWPVHSRFPSWGGVIRRRDLDEQVARLAEKEGVVIREKTTATPVIEEGRLVSVNLASGGDVESVVPEITVIADGSMNRFGRELGTARRKDYPLGLAARGYYRSPRSDDRFLESQLDLRDSSGATMPGYGWVFPLGDGTVNVGVGLLSTFKRWKHVNTTTMMNDYAAAAPDYWDLSEDSKLSKPVGGKLIMSFSRSPLVGANWITIGDAAGSINPWNGEGISYAYETGRIAAGYVGEAIGTGDYGLLQRYPQRIEDEFGLYYKVARIFVKLIGNPPVMRALAHTGLRNRPLMEWTLKVMANLLDEDEKHIGERVYDALAAMVRTLPTK
;
A
#
# COMPACT_ATOMS: atom_id res chain seq x y z
N MET A 1 10.59 1.87 -33.70
CA MET A 1 11.03 0.99 -32.57
C MET A 1 10.22 -0.29 -32.62
N SER A 2 10.79 -1.44 -32.23
CA SER A 2 10.00 -2.68 -32.14
C SER A 2 8.89 -2.54 -31.08
N SER A 3 7.71 -3.08 -31.34
CA SER A 3 6.60 -3.09 -30.36
C SER A 3 7.06 -3.69 -29.02
N PRO A 4 6.72 -3.12 -27.88
CA PRO A 4 7.05 -3.71 -26.57
C PRO A 4 6.36 -5.06 -26.42
N GLY A 5 7.04 -6.09 -25.90
CA GLY A 5 6.39 -7.34 -25.51
C GLY A 5 5.39 -7.04 -24.40
N VAL A 6 5.88 -6.50 -23.28
CA VAL A 6 5.03 -6.04 -22.18
C VAL A 6 5.17 -4.53 -22.00
N LEU A 7 4.02 -3.84 -21.95
CA LEU A 7 3.95 -2.44 -21.54
C LEU A 7 3.43 -2.36 -20.11
N VAL A 8 4.19 -1.70 -19.22
CA VAL A 8 3.77 -1.43 -17.85
C VAL A 8 3.44 0.05 -17.70
N VAL A 9 2.21 0.36 -17.32
CA VAL A 9 1.71 1.73 -17.17
C VAL A 9 1.77 2.12 -15.69
N GLY A 10 2.74 2.95 -15.34
CA GLY A 10 3.03 3.45 -13.99
C GLY A 10 4.25 2.80 -13.36
N GLY A 11 5.21 3.62 -12.95
CA GLY A 11 6.49 3.23 -12.33
C GLY A 11 6.50 3.35 -10.80
N GLY A 12 5.39 3.06 -10.13
CA GLY A 12 5.31 2.92 -8.68
C GLY A 12 5.73 1.51 -8.21
N PRO A 13 5.55 1.16 -6.92
CA PRO A 13 5.96 -0.14 -6.38
C PRO A 13 5.47 -1.32 -7.19
N ALA A 14 4.19 -1.35 -7.57
CA ALA A 14 3.63 -2.46 -8.34
C ALA A 14 4.23 -2.56 -9.75
N GLY A 15 4.35 -1.42 -10.45
CA GLY A 15 4.88 -1.40 -11.81
C GLY A 15 6.37 -1.74 -11.87
N SER A 16 7.17 -1.22 -10.94
CA SER A 16 8.59 -1.56 -10.86
C SER A 16 8.80 -3.03 -10.51
N ALA A 17 8.01 -3.58 -9.56
CA ALA A 17 8.12 -4.99 -9.19
C ALA A 17 7.74 -5.94 -10.33
N VAL A 18 6.59 -5.73 -11.00
CA VAL A 18 6.19 -6.59 -12.12
C VAL A 18 7.20 -6.51 -13.26
N SER A 19 7.71 -5.32 -13.54
CA SER A 19 8.73 -5.09 -14.58
C SER A 19 10.02 -5.86 -14.29
N LEU A 20 10.50 -5.77 -13.06
CA LEU A 20 11.69 -6.48 -12.59
C LEU A 20 11.53 -8.01 -12.73
N TRP A 21 10.42 -8.57 -12.24
CA TRP A 21 10.20 -10.02 -12.29
C TRP A 21 10.04 -10.53 -13.72
N LEU A 22 9.37 -9.77 -14.60
CA LEU A 22 9.24 -10.12 -16.02
C LEU A 22 10.60 -10.05 -16.75
N ALA A 23 11.40 -9.01 -16.49
CA ALA A 23 12.73 -8.90 -17.08
C ALA A 23 13.66 -10.04 -16.63
N ARG A 24 13.65 -10.41 -15.35
CA ARG A 24 14.37 -11.60 -14.83
C ARG A 24 13.93 -12.90 -15.47
N ALA A 25 12.66 -12.99 -15.87
CA ALA A 25 12.14 -14.13 -16.63
C ALA A 25 12.44 -14.07 -18.13
N GLY A 26 13.22 -13.07 -18.60
CA GLY A 26 13.66 -12.94 -19.99
C GLY A 26 12.68 -12.23 -20.92
N HIS A 27 11.60 -11.61 -20.39
CA HIS A 27 10.65 -10.87 -21.21
C HIS A 27 11.11 -9.45 -21.49
N ARG A 28 10.78 -8.93 -22.68
CA ARG A 28 11.02 -7.53 -23.05
C ARG A 28 9.96 -6.64 -22.41
N VAL A 29 10.37 -5.74 -21.53
CA VAL A 29 9.49 -4.86 -20.77
C VAL A 29 9.81 -3.40 -21.05
N THR A 30 8.77 -2.63 -21.36
CA THR A 30 8.82 -1.16 -21.34
C THR A 30 7.88 -0.66 -20.23
N MET A 31 8.45 0.09 -19.29
CA MET A 31 7.69 0.74 -18.21
C MET A 31 7.60 2.24 -18.48
N VAL A 32 6.40 2.80 -18.44
CA VAL A 32 6.18 4.25 -18.60
C VAL A 32 5.76 4.89 -17.28
N GLU A 33 6.38 6.01 -16.93
CA GLU A 33 6.06 6.83 -15.76
C GLU A 33 5.76 8.27 -16.21
N ALA A 34 4.64 8.80 -15.76
CA ALA A 34 4.18 10.13 -16.15
C ALA A 34 5.07 11.27 -15.64
N LYS A 35 5.82 11.03 -14.57
CA LYS A 35 6.75 11.99 -13.97
C LYS A 35 8.20 11.54 -14.21
N GLU A 36 9.12 12.38 -13.82
CA GLU A 36 10.55 12.09 -13.73
C GLU A 36 10.90 11.68 -12.31
N TYR A 37 11.77 10.68 -12.14
CA TYR A 37 12.34 10.33 -10.84
C TYR A 37 13.44 11.31 -10.42
N PRO A 38 13.62 11.56 -9.12
CA PRO A 38 12.79 11.14 -8.00
C PRO A 38 11.51 11.97 -7.89
N ARG A 39 10.35 11.33 -7.69
CA ARG A 39 9.05 12.00 -7.62
C ARG A 39 8.31 11.73 -6.32
N ASP A 40 7.67 12.75 -5.76
CA ASP A 40 6.88 12.59 -4.55
C ASP A 40 5.57 11.80 -4.79
N LYS A 41 5.21 11.03 -3.78
CA LYS A 41 3.94 10.29 -3.69
C LYS A 41 3.45 10.32 -2.26
N THR A 42 2.18 10.70 -2.04
CA THR A 42 1.57 10.71 -0.71
C THR A 42 1.61 9.30 -0.10
N CYS A 43 2.31 9.18 1.05
CA CYS A 43 2.50 7.94 1.79
C CYS A 43 2.98 8.25 3.21
N GLY A 44 2.80 7.33 4.16
CA GLY A 44 3.47 7.35 5.46
C GLY A 44 4.93 6.91 5.41
N ASP A 45 5.41 6.41 4.25
CA ASP A 45 6.79 5.97 4.00
C ASP A 45 7.23 4.73 4.79
N GLY A 46 6.35 4.17 5.66
CA GLY A 46 6.63 2.99 6.46
C GLY A 46 6.57 1.69 5.66
N LEU A 47 7.49 0.80 5.98
CA LEU A 47 7.63 -0.55 5.42
C LEU A 47 7.50 -1.58 6.53
N THR A 48 6.54 -2.48 6.41
CA THR A 48 6.39 -3.63 7.30
C THR A 48 7.42 -4.72 6.98
N PRO A 49 7.63 -5.72 7.85
CA PRO A 49 8.43 -6.90 7.54
C PRO A 49 8.04 -7.57 6.22
N ARG A 50 6.76 -7.54 5.87
CA ARG A 50 6.24 -8.09 4.61
C ARG A 50 6.76 -7.32 3.38
N ALA A 51 6.80 -5.99 3.45
CA ALA A 51 7.37 -5.16 2.40
C ALA A 51 8.89 -5.35 2.28
N VAL A 52 9.57 -5.47 3.43
CA VAL A 52 11.02 -5.72 3.48
C VAL A 52 11.38 -7.04 2.80
N LEU A 53 10.63 -8.12 3.05
CA LEU A 53 10.87 -9.40 2.36
C LEU A 53 10.80 -9.26 0.84
N GLN A 54 9.79 -8.55 0.32
CA GLN A 54 9.69 -8.34 -1.13
C GLN A 54 10.87 -7.53 -1.69
N LEU A 55 11.35 -6.54 -0.95
CA LEU A 55 12.53 -5.76 -1.30
C LEU A 55 13.81 -6.62 -1.27
N GLN A 56 13.97 -7.49 -0.26
CA GLN A 56 15.07 -8.46 -0.20
C GLN A 56 15.08 -9.38 -1.43
N ASP A 57 13.94 -9.94 -1.79
CA ASP A 57 13.78 -10.81 -2.97
C ASP A 57 14.11 -10.09 -4.29
N MET A 58 13.83 -8.79 -4.36
CA MET A 58 14.17 -7.93 -5.49
C MET A 58 15.65 -7.50 -5.50
N GLY A 59 16.40 -7.73 -4.42
CA GLY A 59 17.81 -7.33 -4.31
C GLY A 59 18.01 -5.86 -3.94
N PHE A 60 17.09 -5.29 -3.17
CA PHE A 60 17.21 -3.92 -2.69
C PHE A 60 18.35 -3.80 -1.66
N ASP A 61 19.13 -2.72 -1.80
CA ASP A 61 20.21 -2.40 -0.87
C ASP A 61 19.67 -1.58 0.31
N PHE A 62 19.65 -2.19 1.51
CA PHE A 62 19.18 -1.54 2.73
C PHE A 62 20.23 -0.64 3.40
N ASP A 63 21.47 -0.65 2.93
CA ASP A 63 22.50 0.30 3.37
C ASP A 63 22.45 1.63 2.58
N THR A 64 21.43 1.77 1.74
CA THR A 64 21.21 2.97 0.93
C THR A 64 20.89 4.20 1.78
N PRO A 65 21.38 5.41 1.40
CA PRO A 65 21.01 6.64 2.09
C PRO A 65 19.50 6.86 2.11
N GLY A 66 18.98 7.30 3.27
CA GLY A 66 17.56 7.58 3.47
C GLY A 66 16.71 6.37 3.88
N PHE A 67 17.28 5.17 3.97
CA PHE A 67 16.62 4.04 4.59
C PHE A 67 16.87 4.05 6.10
N HIS A 68 15.80 4.05 6.89
CA HIS A 68 15.85 3.97 8.34
C HIS A 68 15.20 2.68 8.83
N ARG A 69 15.97 1.84 9.52
CA ARG A 69 15.51 0.56 10.05
C ARG A 69 14.63 0.74 11.27
N ILE A 70 13.53 0.00 11.33
CA ILE A 70 12.52 0.04 12.39
C ILE A 70 12.38 -1.33 13.06
N ASP A 71 12.44 -1.35 14.40
CA ASP A 71 12.38 -2.57 15.17
C ASP A 71 10.95 -2.96 15.61
N GLY A 72 9.98 -2.03 15.55
CA GLY A 72 8.61 -2.32 15.96
C GLY A 72 7.64 -1.15 15.89
N LEU A 73 6.53 -1.31 16.60
CA LEU A 73 5.47 -0.30 16.74
C LEU A 73 5.40 0.17 18.19
N ARG A 74 5.21 1.50 18.37
CA ARG A 74 4.80 2.14 19.61
C ARG A 74 3.37 2.65 19.42
N SER A 75 2.42 2.19 20.22
CA SER A 75 1.02 2.55 20.09
C SER A 75 0.48 3.21 21.35
N TYR A 76 -0.35 4.23 21.19
CA TYR A 76 -0.98 5.01 22.25
C TYR A 76 -2.49 4.99 22.17
N ALA A 77 -3.14 5.14 23.36
CA ALA A 77 -4.53 5.58 23.47
C ALA A 77 -4.70 6.43 24.73
N GLY A 78 -5.24 7.63 24.60
CA GLY A 78 -5.22 8.65 25.65
C GLY A 78 -3.80 9.10 25.95
N ASP A 79 -3.63 9.72 27.11
CA ASP A 79 -2.35 10.29 27.55
C ASP A 79 -1.50 9.29 28.34
N ASP A 80 -2.13 8.23 28.88
CA ASP A 80 -1.51 7.33 29.87
C ASP A 80 -1.21 5.92 29.34
N LEU A 81 -1.77 5.52 28.22
CA LEU A 81 -1.63 4.16 27.71
C LEU A 81 -0.67 4.11 26.53
N MET A 82 0.47 3.47 26.74
CA MET A 82 1.47 3.24 25.69
C MET A 82 1.98 1.80 25.76
N ILE A 83 2.22 1.23 24.59
CA ILE A 83 2.86 -0.07 24.44
C ILE A 83 3.87 -0.05 23.29
N GLU A 84 5.07 -0.53 23.56
CA GLU A 84 6.06 -0.85 22.52
C GLU A 84 6.01 -2.34 22.21
N MET A 85 5.90 -2.65 20.94
CA MET A 85 5.85 -4.01 20.43
C MET A 85 6.91 -4.16 19.34
N PRO A 86 7.96 -4.96 19.56
CA PRO A 86 8.88 -5.32 18.49
C PRO A 86 8.12 -6.10 17.41
N TRP A 87 8.64 -6.04 16.17
CA TRP A 87 8.12 -6.91 15.11
C TRP A 87 8.25 -8.37 15.54
N PRO A 88 7.23 -9.19 15.27
CA PRO A 88 7.25 -10.59 15.68
C PRO A 88 8.37 -11.35 14.98
N VAL A 89 8.94 -12.33 15.68
CA VAL A 89 9.75 -13.36 15.04
C VAL A 89 8.83 -14.22 14.19
N HIS A 90 9.23 -14.50 12.96
CA HIS A 90 8.44 -15.23 11.98
C HIS A 90 9.35 -16.12 11.14
N SER A 91 8.88 -17.30 10.72
CA SER A 91 9.65 -18.24 9.91
C SER A 91 10.04 -17.67 8.53
N ARG A 92 9.19 -16.84 7.96
CA ARG A 92 9.32 -16.30 6.60
C ARG A 92 9.74 -14.83 6.54
N PHE A 93 9.17 -13.98 7.42
CA PHE A 93 9.38 -12.53 7.37
C PHE A 93 10.52 -12.09 8.30
N PRO A 94 11.31 -11.06 7.94
CA PRO A 94 12.29 -10.49 8.85
C PRO A 94 11.58 -9.86 10.08
N SER A 95 12.26 -9.85 11.24
CA SER A 95 11.74 -9.24 12.46
C SER A 95 12.07 -7.73 12.53
N TRP A 96 12.01 -7.04 11.42
CA TRP A 96 12.24 -5.61 11.31
C TRP A 96 11.51 -5.03 10.10
N GLY A 97 11.21 -3.75 10.18
CA GLY A 97 10.64 -2.94 9.13
C GLY A 97 11.56 -1.78 8.75
N GLY A 98 11.03 -0.78 8.08
CA GLY A 98 11.81 0.41 7.72
C GLY A 98 10.95 1.61 7.42
N VAL A 99 11.61 2.75 7.28
CA VAL A 99 11.03 3.98 6.72
C VAL A 99 11.97 4.49 5.65
N ILE A 100 11.43 4.84 4.51
CA ILE A 100 12.15 5.50 3.42
C ILE A 100 11.16 6.34 2.62
N ARG A 101 11.53 7.57 2.27
CA ARG A 101 10.64 8.42 1.46
C ARG A 101 10.27 7.74 0.16
N ARG A 102 9.00 7.79 -0.17
CA ARG A 102 8.49 7.19 -1.41
C ARG A 102 9.18 7.71 -2.67
N ARG A 103 9.64 8.94 -2.67
CA ARG A 103 10.40 9.49 -3.80
C ARG A 103 11.68 8.69 -4.06
N ASP A 104 12.38 8.33 -2.97
CA ASP A 104 13.67 7.64 -3.02
C ASP A 104 13.48 6.13 -3.22
N LEU A 105 12.51 5.54 -2.52
CA LEU A 105 12.14 4.12 -2.67
C LEU A 105 11.69 3.79 -4.10
N ASP A 106 10.76 4.60 -4.64
CA ASP A 106 10.18 4.34 -5.97
C ASP A 106 11.27 4.42 -7.06
N GLU A 107 12.16 5.41 -6.97
CA GLU A 107 13.30 5.52 -7.89
C GLU A 107 14.23 4.31 -7.77
N GLN A 108 14.67 3.96 -6.56
CA GLN A 108 15.62 2.87 -6.36
C GLN A 108 15.07 1.54 -6.88
N VAL A 109 13.80 1.23 -6.63
CA VAL A 109 13.18 -0.02 -7.14
C VAL A 109 13.01 0.03 -8.67
N ALA A 110 12.71 1.21 -9.24
CA ALA A 110 12.68 1.38 -10.68
C ALA A 110 14.07 1.16 -11.31
N ARG A 111 15.14 1.69 -10.69
CA ARG A 111 16.52 1.47 -11.16
C ARG A 111 16.98 0.01 -11.01
N LEU A 112 16.45 -0.74 -10.02
CA LEU A 112 16.68 -2.20 -9.98
C LEU A 112 16.06 -2.88 -11.21
N ALA A 113 14.82 -2.52 -11.57
CA ALA A 113 14.20 -3.05 -12.78
C ALA A 113 14.97 -2.67 -14.06
N GLU A 114 15.47 -1.44 -14.14
CA GLU A 114 16.30 -0.98 -15.27
C GLU A 114 17.61 -1.79 -15.41
N LYS A 115 18.26 -2.12 -14.30
CA LYS A 115 19.46 -2.99 -14.29
C LYS A 115 19.18 -4.40 -14.82
N GLU A 116 17.96 -4.89 -14.67
CA GLU A 116 17.50 -6.18 -15.23
C GLU A 116 17.09 -6.07 -16.71
N GLY A 117 17.23 -4.89 -17.33
CA GLY A 117 16.98 -4.68 -18.76
C GLY A 117 15.60 -4.07 -19.09
N VAL A 118 14.86 -3.59 -18.10
CA VAL A 118 13.60 -2.85 -18.34
C VAL A 118 13.91 -1.51 -18.99
N VAL A 119 13.22 -1.19 -20.08
CA VAL A 119 13.26 0.14 -20.69
C VAL A 119 12.30 1.06 -19.92
N ILE A 120 12.83 2.05 -19.22
CA ILE A 120 12.03 3.04 -18.50
C ILE A 120 11.86 4.30 -19.34
N ARG A 121 10.60 4.71 -19.55
CA ARG A 121 10.26 5.96 -20.21
C ARG A 121 9.60 6.91 -19.21
N GLU A 122 10.38 7.79 -18.65
CA GLU A 122 9.94 8.86 -17.76
C GLU A 122 9.25 9.99 -18.54
N LYS A 123 8.49 10.88 -17.85
CA LYS A 123 7.71 11.98 -18.47
C LYS A 123 6.82 11.49 -19.62
N THR A 124 6.36 10.24 -19.52
CA THR A 124 5.57 9.61 -20.57
C THR A 124 4.20 9.20 -20.01
N THR A 125 3.14 9.76 -20.56
CA THR A 125 1.75 9.37 -20.20
C THR A 125 1.23 8.36 -21.20
N ALA A 126 0.46 7.38 -20.70
CA ALA A 126 -0.18 6.36 -21.53
C ALA A 126 -1.69 6.55 -21.54
N THR A 127 -2.30 6.40 -22.72
CA THR A 127 -3.75 6.42 -22.92
C THR A 127 -4.16 5.22 -23.77
N PRO A 128 -5.16 4.43 -23.36
CA PRO A 128 -5.59 3.26 -24.12
C PRO A 128 -6.34 3.70 -25.40
N VAL A 129 -6.14 2.94 -26.46
CA VAL A 129 -6.98 2.99 -27.67
C VAL A 129 -7.86 1.75 -27.66
N ILE A 130 -9.18 1.95 -27.63
CA ILE A 130 -10.16 0.89 -27.44
C ILE A 130 -11.06 0.82 -28.66
N GLU A 131 -11.14 -0.37 -29.27
CA GLU A 131 -12.05 -0.66 -30.35
C GLU A 131 -12.91 -1.87 -29.97
N GLU A 132 -14.22 -1.77 -30.13
CA GLU A 132 -15.19 -2.82 -29.76
C GLU A 132 -15.00 -3.39 -28.36
N GLY A 133 -14.60 -2.52 -27.41
CA GLY A 133 -14.33 -2.91 -25.99
C GLY A 133 -12.99 -3.63 -25.76
N ARG A 134 -12.11 -3.68 -26.75
CA ARG A 134 -10.78 -4.31 -26.68
C ARG A 134 -9.68 -3.24 -26.71
N LEU A 135 -8.64 -3.44 -25.91
CA LEU A 135 -7.42 -2.64 -25.98
C LEU A 135 -6.64 -3.04 -27.25
N VAL A 136 -6.59 -2.15 -28.24
CA VAL A 136 -5.91 -2.44 -29.52
C VAL A 136 -4.52 -1.81 -29.62
N SER A 137 -4.32 -0.66 -28.99
CA SER A 137 -3.01 0.00 -28.90
C SER A 137 -2.97 0.95 -27.70
N VAL A 138 -1.81 1.50 -27.43
CA VAL A 138 -1.60 2.50 -26.37
C VAL A 138 -0.88 3.70 -26.97
N ASN A 139 -1.45 4.88 -26.78
CA ASN A 139 -0.79 6.13 -27.13
C ASN A 139 0.11 6.57 -25.98
N LEU A 140 1.40 6.74 -26.26
CA LEU A 140 2.42 7.23 -25.36
C LEU A 140 2.75 8.68 -25.72
N ALA A 141 2.48 9.62 -24.81
CA ALA A 141 2.75 11.04 -25.01
C ALA A 141 3.91 11.50 -24.15
N SER A 142 4.92 12.12 -24.78
CA SER A 142 6.12 12.66 -24.10
C SER A 142 6.63 13.88 -24.88
N GLY A 143 6.92 14.99 -24.19
CA GLY A 143 7.52 16.19 -24.77
C GLY A 143 6.72 16.86 -25.91
N GLY A 144 5.42 16.55 -26.02
CA GLY A 144 4.54 17.05 -27.11
C GLY A 144 4.35 16.04 -28.25
N ASP A 145 5.17 15.00 -28.31
CA ASP A 145 5.05 13.93 -29.30
C ASP A 145 4.13 12.82 -28.78
N VAL A 146 3.41 12.17 -29.70
CA VAL A 146 2.55 11.01 -29.41
C VAL A 146 2.97 9.86 -30.32
N GLU A 147 3.31 8.73 -29.69
CA GLU A 147 3.63 7.47 -30.36
C GLU A 147 2.55 6.44 -30.04
N SER A 148 2.03 5.73 -31.04
CA SER A 148 1.13 4.60 -30.82
C SER A 148 1.92 3.28 -30.82
N VAL A 149 1.76 2.49 -29.76
CA VAL A 149 2.40 1.18 -29.61
C VAL A 149 1.35 0.08 -29.45
N VAL A 150 1.68 -1.12 -29.92
CA VAL A 150 0.82 -2.31 -29.80
C VAL A 150 1.56 -3.35 -28.95
N PRO A 151 1.42 -3.32 -27.60
CA PRO A 151 2.02 -4.32 -26.72
C PRO A 151 1.29 -5.65 -26.82
N GLU A 152 2.01 -6.75 -26.59
CA GLU A 152 1.39 -8.07 -26.44
C GLU A 152 0.47 -8.10 -25.21
N ILE A 153 0.97 -7.60 -24.07
CA ILE A 153 0.19 -7.45 -22.83
C ILE A 153 0.49 -6.08 -22.21
N THR A 154 -0.56 -5.44 -21.70
CA THR A 154 -0.46 -4.20 -20.92
C THR A 154 -0.72 -4.48 -19.44
N VAL A 155 0.23 -4.11 -18.57
CA VAL A 155 0.08 -4.16 -17.11
C VAL A 155 -0.26 -2.78 -16.60
N ILE A 156 -1.41 -2.64 -15.94
CA ILE A 156 -1.93 -1.38 -15.42
C ILE A 156 -1.55 -1.25 -13.96
N ALA A 157 -0.62 -0.34 -13.66
CA ALA A 157 -0.05 -0.05 -12.34
C ALA A 157 -0.09 1.46 -12.03
N ASP A 158 -1.08 2.19 -12.57
CA ASP A 158 -1.20 3.65 -12.54
C ASP A 158 -1.75 4.20 -11.20
N GLY A 159 -1.75 3.37 -10.17
CA GLY A 159 -2.02 3.72 -8.79
C GLY A 159 -3.49 3.99 -8.47
N SER A 160 -3.74 4.67 -7.35
CA SER A 160 -5.10 4.83 -6.81
C SER A 160 -6.06 5.62 -7.71
N MET A 161 -5.57 6.44 -8.63
CA MET A 161 -6.40 7.17 -9.60
C MET A 161 -6.90 6.25 -10.72
N ASN A 162 -6.12 5.27 -11.11
CA ASN A 162 -6.44 4.25 -12.13
C ASN A 162 -7.10 4.86 -13.37
N ARG A 163 -6.47 5.87 -13.96
CA ARG A 163 -7.03 6.58 -15.11
C ARG A 163 -7.12 5.67 -16.32
N PHE A 164 -6.03 4.97 -16.63
CA PHE A 164 -5.95 4.02 -17.72
C PHE A 164 -6.96 2.87 -17.57
N GLY A 165 -6.98 2.20 -16.40
CA GLY A 165 -7.89 1.08 -16.16
C GLY A 165 -9.37 1.49 -16.17
N ARG A 166 -9.70 2.73 -15.78
CA ARG A 166 -11.09 3.24 -15.83
C ARG A 166 -11.60 3.37 -17.25
N GLU A 167 -10.78 3.73 -18.21
CA GLU A 167 -11.15 3.75 -19.62
C GLU A 167 -11.45 2.34 -20.15
N LEU A 168 -10.79 1.32 -19.59
CA LEU A 168 -11.04 -0.10 -19.86
C LEU A 168 -12.20 -0.69 -19.02
N GLY A 169 -12.96 0.14 -18.32
CA GLY A 169 -14.12 -0.28 -17.54
C GLY A 169 -13.84 -0.70 -16.09
N THR A 170 -12.60 -0.62 -15.62
CA THR A 170 -12.27 -0.92 -14.22
C THR A 170 -12.94 0.09 -13.28
N ALA A 171 -13.85 -0.37 -12.43
CA ALA A 171 -14.62 0.46 -11.53
C ALA A 171 -14.51 0.01 -10.07
N ARG A 172 -14.61 0.96 -9.13
CA ARG A 172 -14.58 0.64 -7.71
C ARG A 172 -15.96 0.23 -7.19
N ARG A 173 -16.03 -0.83 -6.43
CA ARG A 173 -17.20 -1.21 -5.62
C ARG A 173 -17.41 -0.19 -4.51
N LYS A 174 -18.56 0.47 -4.52
CA LYS A 174 -18.89 1.56 -3.57
C LYS A 174 -19.22 1.05 -2.15
N ASP A 175 -19.60 -0.20 -2.03
CA ASP A 175 -19.91 -0.90 -0.76
C ASP A 175 -18.67 -1.31 0.04
N TYR A 176 -17.49 -1.27 -0.58
CA TYR A 176 -16.22 -1.54 0.09
C TYR A 176 -15.65 -0.28 0.76
N PRO A 177 -14.95 -0.44 1.90
CA PRO A 177 -14.34 0.68 2.61
C PRO A 177 -13.27 1.36 1.74
N LEU A 178 -13.07 2.63 2.00
CA LEU A 178 -11.89 3.36 1.55
C LEU A 178 -11.30 4.11 2.75
N GLY A 179 -10.01 4.40 2.69
CA GLY A 179 -9.34 5.29 3.62
C GLY A 179 -9.16 6.69 3.03
N LEU A 180 -9.07 7.66 3.91
CA LEU A 180 -8.59 9.00 3.64
C LEU A 180 -7.35 9.22 4.49
N ALA A 181 -6.28 9.75 3.92
CA ALA A 181 -5.07 10.05 4.67
C ALA A 181 -4.55 11.43 4.29
N ALA A 182 -3.88 12.08 5.24
CA ALA A 182 -3.06 13.26 4.99
C ALA A 182 -1.75 13.13 5.76
N ARG A 183 -0.64 13.62 5.16
CA ARG A 183 0.68 13.60 5.80
C ARG A 183 1.46 14.87 5.49
N GLY A 184 2.40 15.19 6.37
CA GLY A 184 3.43 16.20 6.18
C GLY A 184 4.75 15.75 6.79
N TYR A 185 5.83 16.47 6.48
CA TYR A 185 7.13 16.25 7.10
C TYR A 185 7.45 17.35 8.09
N TYR A 186 8.11 16.97 9.19
CA TYR A 186 8.57 17.86 10.25
C TYR A 186 10.02 17.56 10.59
N ARG A 187 10.78 18.56 11.03
CA ARG A 187 12.03 18.31 11.77
C ARG A 187 11.68 17.74 13.13
N SER A 188 12.50 16.82 13.65
CA SER A 188 12.32 16.28 14.98
C SER A 188 13.64 15.82 15.57
N PRO A 189 13.91 16.07 16.85
CA PRO A 189 15.10 15.57 17.54
C PRO A 189 15.10 14.06 17.70
N ARG A 190 13.94 13.39 17.50
CA ARG A 190 13.78 11.93 17.59
C ARG A 190 13.65 11.24 16.23
N SER A 191 14.18 11.84 15.19
CA SER A 191 14.13 11.27 13.84
C SER A 191 14.84 9.91 13.71
N ASP A 192 15.69 9.54 14.67
CA ASP A 192 16.44 8.28 14.75
C ASP A 192 15.77 7.22 15.63
N ASP A 193 14.57 7.50 16.18
CA ASP A 193 13.78 6.50 16.93
C ASP A 193 13.53 5.25 16.07
N ARG A 194 13.61 4.08 16.73
CA ARG A 194 13.53 2.79 16.04
C ARG A 194 12.12 2.17 16.05
N PHE A 195 11.10 2.93 16.47
CA PHE A 195 9.71 2.49 16.49
C PHE A 195 8.83 3.41 15.65
N LEU A 196 7.95 2.83 14.85
CA LEU A 196 6.84 3.55 14.26
C LEU A 196 5.85 3.91 15.36
N GLU A 197 5.48 5.17 15.48
CA GLU A 197 4.51 5.58 16.47
C GLU A 197 3.12 5.71 15.88
N SER A 198 2.09 5.26 16.63
CA SER A 198 0.69 5.35 16.24
C SER A 198 -0.23 5.71 17.40
N GLN A 199 -1.10 6.70 17.19
CA GLN A 199 -2.17 7.09 18.10
C GLN A 199 -3.47 6.43 17.68
N LEU A 200 -3.99 5.50 18.51
CA LEU A 200 -5.15 4.67 18.15
C LEU A 200 -6.51 5.29 18.53
N ASP A 201 -6.56 6.24 19.45
CA ASP A 201 -7.78 7.01 19.75
C ASP A 201 -7.70 8.44 19.21
N LEU A 202 -7.38 8.55 17.93
CA LEU A 202 -7.32 9.82 17.22
C LEU A 202 -8.57 10.67 17.49
N ARG A 203 -8.39 11.96 17.78
CA ARG A 203 -9.48 12.88 18.13
C ARG A 203 -9.50 14.07 17.17
N ASP A 204 -10.69 14.59 16.92
CA ASP A 204 -10.84 15.88 16.23
C ASP A 204 -10.70 17.05 17.23
N SER A 205 -10.73 18.28 16.70
CA SER A 205 -10.61 19.51 17.50
C SER A 205 -11.73 19.69 18.56
N SER A 206 -12.82 18.92 18.47
CA SER A 206 -13.88 18.87 19.50
C SER A 206 -13.61 17.81 20.58
N GLY A 207 -12.54 17.04 20.48
CA GLY A 207 -12.20 15.91 21.34
C GLY A 207 -12.96 14.63 21.02
N ALA A 208 -13.74 14.57 19.93
CA ALA A 208 -14.46 13.39 19.53
C ALA A 208 -13.51 12.34 18.90
N THR A 209 -13.59 11.08 19.35
CA THR A 209 -12.81 9.98 18.78
C THR A 209 -13.20 9.73 17.33
N MET A 210 -12.16 9.60 16.48
CA MET A 210 -12.29 9.37 15.06
C MET A 210 -11.83 7.95 14.70
N PRO A 211 -12.55 7.22 13.82
CA PRO A 211 -12.15 5.86 13.40
C PRO A 211 -10.98 5.91 12.43
N GLY A 212 -9.82 5.72 12.96
CA GLY A 212 -8.55 5.79 12.27
C GLY A 212 -7.40 5.86 13.25
N TYR A 213 -6.26 6.32 12.80
CA TYR A 213 -5.09 6.53 13.65
C TYR A 213 -4.24 7.69 13.13
N GLY A 214 -3.51 8.32 14.06
CA GLY A 214 -2.43 9.24 13.74
C GLY A 214 -1.09 8.50 13.78
N TRP A 215 -0.10 9.00 13.05
CA TRP A 215 1.25 8.42 13.06
C TRP A 215 2.35 9.46 13.09
N VAL A 216 3.49 9.06 13.68
CA VAL A 216 4.79 9.71 13.55
C VAL A 216 5.80 8.62 13.17
N PHE A 217 6.37 8.71 11.97
CA PHE A 217 7.33 7.74 11.45
C PHE A 217 8.69 8.40 11.27
N PRO A 218 9.70 7.99 12.04
CA PRO A 218 11.06 8.55 12.01
C PRO A 218 11.78 8.14 10.72
N LEU A 219 12.52 9.08 10.11
CA LEU A 219 13.23 8.89 8.85
C LEU A 219 14.75 8.75 8.99
N GLY A 220 15.29 8.92 10.21
CA GLY A 220 16.73 8.79 10.47
C GLY A 220 17.59 9.95 9.96
N ASP A 221 17.00 11.01 9.42
CA ASP A 221 17.69 12.12 8.74
C ASP A 221 17.38 13.51 9.33
N GLY A 222 16.99 13.57 10.58
CA GLY A 222 16.55 14.81 11.24
C GLY A 222 15.06 15.10 11.05
N THR A 223 14.33 14.24 10.33
CA THR A 223 12.92 14.46 10.01
C THR A 223 12.01 13.29 10.33
N VAL A 224 10.72 13.56 10.42
CA VAL A 224 9.66 12.56 10.62
C VAL A 224 8.51 12.79 9.63
N ASN A 225 7.86 11.69 9.22
CA ASN A 225 6.60 11.72 8.48
C ASN A 225 5.46 11.67 9.50
N VAL A 226 4.64 12.70 9.53
CA VAL A 226 3.50 12.84 10.44
C VAL A 226 2.21 12.81 9.64
N GLY A 227 1.23 12.04 10.09
CA GLY A 227 -0.04 12.02 9.38
C GLY A 227 -1.19 11.38 10.13
N VAL A 228 -2.33 11.39 9.48
CA VAL A 228 -3.58 10.80 9.96
C VAL A 228 -4.23 9.97 8.87
N GLY A 229 -4.83 8.85 9.26
CA GLY A 229 -5.64 7.99 8.40
C GLY A 229 -7.03 7.78 8.98
N LEU A 230 -8.06 7.85 8.14
CA LEU A 230 -9.47 7.68 8.51
C LEU A 230 -10.16 6.70 7.60
N LEU A 231 -11.13 5.96 8.16
CA LEU A 231 -11.98 5.02 7.42
C LEU A 231 -13.29 5.66 6.98
N SER A 232 -13.74 5.32 5.77
CA SER A 232 -15.05 5.74 5.25
C SER A 232 -16.24 5.01 5.88
N THR A 233 -15.99 4.08 6.81
CA THR A 233 -17.03 3.38 7.58
C THR A 233 -17.68 4.24 8.65
N PHE A 234 -17.12 5.40 8.92
CA PHE A 234 -17.67 6.40 9.83
C PHE A 234 -18.74 7.28 9.14
N LYS A 235 -19.88 7.49 9.77
CA LYS A 235 -21.02 8.18 9.15
C LYS A 235 -20.72 9.59 8.64
N ARG A 236 -19.89 10.36 9.36
CA ARG A 236 -19.54 11.75 9.01
C ARG A 236 -18.21 11.89 8.25
N TRP A 237 -17.63 10.83 7.74
CA TRP A 237 -16.30 10.85 7.10
C TRP A 237 -16.16 11.87 5.96
N LYS A 238 -17.26 12.16 5.23
CA LYS A 238 -17.26 13.14 4.12
C LYS A 238 -17.09 14.57 4.57
N HIS A 239 -17.34 14.87 5.84
CA HIS A 239 -17.23 16.20 6.43
C HIS A 239 -15.90 16.42 7.16
N VAL A 240 -15.05 15.42 7.20
CA VAL A 240 -13.75 15.52 7.85
C VAL A 240 -12.75 16.19 6.91
N ASN A 241 -12.15 17.26 7.36
CA ASN A 241 -10.98 17.87 6.71
C ASN A 241 -9.72 17.18 7.26
N THR A 242 -9.14 16.28 6.48
CA THR A 242 -7.96 15.51 6.89
C THR A 242 -6.72 16.38 7.07
N THR A 243 -6.63 17.54 6.39
CA THR A 243 -5.53 18.49 6.57
C THR A 243 -5.60 19.17 7.94
N THR A 244 -6.79 19.68 8.33
CA THR A 244 -7.01 20.24 9.66
C THR A 244 -6.73 19.20 10.73
N MET A 245 -7.27 18.00 10.57
CA MET A 245 -7.09 16.91 11.51
C MET A 245 -5.63 16.48 11.68
N MET A 246 -4.84 16.50 10.61
CA MET A 246 -3.40 16.22 10.68
C MET A 246 -2.67 17.32 11.47
N ASN A 247 -3.01 18.60 11.26
CA ASN A 247 -2.42 19.70 12.02
C ASN A 247 -2.80 19.62 13.50
N ASP A 248 -4.08 19.31 13.80
CA ASP A 248 -4.56 19.11 15.18
C ASP A 248 -3.82 17.94 15.86
N TYR A 249 -3.62 16.84 15.11
CA TYR A 249 -2.85 15.70 15.60
C TYR A 249 -1.39 16.05 15.87
N ALA A 250 -0.73 16.75 14.95
CA ALA A 250 0.66 17.18 15.13
C ALA A 250 0.81 18.09 16.37
N ALA A 251 -0.14 19.01 16.58
CA ALA A 251 -0.15 19.91 17.74
C ALA A 251 -0.44 19.18 19.07
N ALA A 252 -1.11 18.03 19.03
CA ALA A 252 -1.43 17.20 20.20
C ALA A 252 -0.45 16.03 20.39
N ALA A 253 0.52 15.87 19.51
CA ALA A 253 1.53 14.81 19.63
C ALA A 253 2.42 15.03 20.87
N PRO A 254 3.00 13.97 21.46
CA PRO A 254 3.87 14.11 22.61
C PRO A 254 5.01 15.12 22.36
N ASP A 255 5.28 15.96 23.35
CA ASP A 255 6.25 17.08 23.28
C ASP A 255 7.66 16.63 22.84
N TYR A 256 8.04 15.39 23.14
CA TYR A 256 9.35 14.87 22.75
C TYR A 256 9.57 14.74 21.23
N TRP A 257 8.51 14.85 20.41
CA TRP A 257 8.61 14.91 18.94
C TRP A 257 8.94 16.30 18.41
N ASP A 258 8.64 17.35 19.20
CA ASP A 258 8.83 18.77 18.82
C ASP A 258 8.15 19.14 17.49
N LEU A 259 6.86 18.78 17.36
CA LEU A 259 6.07 19.03 16.16
C LEU A 259 5.39 20.41 16.23
N SER A 260 6.14 21.46 15.93
CA SER A 260 5.66 22.84 15.89
C SER A 260 5.48 23.34 14.43
N GLU A 261 4.86 24.50 14.26
CA GLU A 261 4.79 25.14 12.93
C GLU A 261 6.19 25.50 12.41
N ASP A 262 7.15 25.83 13.30
CA ASP A 262 8.54 26.15 12.92
C ASP A 262 9.33 24.92 12.48
N SER A 263 8.95 23.74 12.97
CA SER A 263 9.58 22.46 12.56
C SER A 263 8.97 21.88 11.28
N LYS A 264 7.83 22.41 10.82
CA LYS A 264 7.10 21.94 9.64
C LYS A 264 7.87 22.18 8.34
N LEU A 265 8.09 21.13 7.57
CA LEU A 265 8.87 21.16 6.33
C LEU A 265 8.00 21.15 5.06
N SER A 266 6.77 20.70 5.16
CA SER A 266 5.87 20.62 4.02
C SER A 266 4.41 20.87 4.38
N LYS A 267 3.65 21.41 3.43
CA LYS A 267 2.19 21.45 3.56
C LYS A 267 1.64 20.02 3.58
N PRO A 268 0.54 19.78 4.33
CA PRO A 268 -0.14 18.49 4.30
C PRO A 268 -0.60 18.10 2.89
N VAL A 269 -0.35 16.86 2.52
CA VAL A 269 -0.80 16.28 1.23
C VAL A 269 -1.70 15.08 1.54
N GLY A 270 -2.91 15.11 0.98
CA GLY A 270 -3.90 14.05 1.21
C GLY A 270 -4.06 13.09 0.03
N GLY A 271 -4.64 11.93 0.32
CA GLY A 271 -4.95 10.91 -0.67
C GLY A 271 -6.08 9.97 -0.24
N LYS A 272 -6.63 9.28 -1.25
CA LYS A 272 -7.60 8.19 -1.02
C LYS A 272 -6.89 6.85 -1.08
N LEU A 273 -7.16 6.00 -0.10
CA LEU A 273 -6.67 4.64 -0.02
C LEU A 273 -7.77 3.70 -0.54
N ILE A 274 -7.58 3.14 -1.73
CA ILE A 274 -8.53 2.21 -2.34
C ILE A 274 -8.18 0.81 -1.86
N MET A 275 -9.06 0.24 -1.03
CA MET A 275 -8.78 -0.95 -0.23
C MET A 275 -9.49 -2.20 -0.73
N SER A 276 -9.04 -3.37 -0.26
CA SER A 276 -9.75 -4.66 -0.32
C SER A 276 -9.98 -5.21 -1.72
N PHE A 277 -9.11 -4.93 -2.69
CA PHE A 277 -9.32 -5.28 -4.10
C PHE A 277 -10.72 -4.86 -4.59
N SER A 278 -11.10 -3.65 -4.23
CA SER A 278 -12.45 -3.13 -4.49
C SER A 278 -12.69 -2.71 -5.94
N ARG A 279 -11.80 -3.01 -6.86
CA ARG A 279 -11.94 -2.71 -8.29
C ARG A 279 -12.10 -3.95 -9.13
N SER A 280 -12.92 -3.85 -10.16
CA SER A 280 -13.14 -4.89 -11.18
C SER A 280 -13.62 -4.28 -12.50
N PRO A 281 -13.40 -4.95 -13.66
CA PRO A 281 -12.57 -6.15 -13.80
C PRO A 281 -11.07 -5.87 -13.54
N LEU A 282 -10.31 -6.91 -13.15
CA LEU A 282 -8.85 -6.84 -12.95
C LEU A 282 -8.08 -7.25 -14.20
N VAL A 283 -8.75 -7.88 -15.17
CA VAL A 283 -8.14 -8.40 -16.40
C VAL A 283 -9.08 -8.21 -17.59
N GLY A 284 -8.49 -8.08 -18.75
CA GLY A 284 -9.14 -8.16 -20.05
C GLY A 284 -8.49 -9.18 -20.95
N ALA A 285 -8.67 -9.06 -22.25
CA ALA A 285 -8.10 -10.01 -23.22
C ALA A 285 -6.55 -9.96 -23.23
N ASN A 286 -5.98 -8.76 -23.09
CA ASN A 286 -4.54 -8.51 -23.19
C ASN A 286 -4.06 -7.45 -22.17
N TRP A 287 -4.74 -7.33 -21.05
CA TRP A 287 -4.33 -6.44 -19.99
C TRP A 287 -4.66 -7.00 -18.59
N ILE A 288 -3.91 -6.55 -17.59
CA ILE A 288 -4.04 -6.91 -16.18
C ILE A 288 -3.81 -5.69 -15.29
N THR A 289 -4.58 -5.57 -14.19
CA THR A 289 -4.49 -4.45 -13.24
C THR A 289 -3.94 -4.93 -11.90
N ILE A 290 -2.95 -4.22 -11.35
CA ILE A 290 -2.22 -4.58 -10.13
C ILE A 290 -2.09 -3.42 -9.14
N GLY A 291 -1.68 -3.72 -7.93
CA GLY A 291 -1.40 -2.72 -6.87
C GLY A 291 -2.61 -1.84 -6.56
N ASP A 292 -2.36 -0.57 -6.26
CA ASP A 292 -3.42 0.40 -5.94
C ASP A 292 -4.42 0.60 -7.09
N ALA A 293 -4.00 0.36 -8.34
CA ALA A 293 -4.90 0.37 -9.48
C ALA A 293 -5.97 -0.72 -9.40
N ALA A 294 -5.66 -1.85 -8.76
CA ALA A 294 -6.59 -2.92 -8.40
C ALA A 294 -7.31 -2.67 -7.06
N GLY A 295 -6.86 -1.69 -6.28
CA GLY A 295 -7.36 -1.42 -4.93
C GLY A 295 -6.78 -2.36 -3.87
N SER A 296 -5.51 -2.74 -3.99
CA SER A 296 -4.85 -3.76 -3.17
C SER A 296 -4.54 -3.36 -1.74
N ILE A 297 -4.81 -2.12 -1.33
CA ILE A 297 -4.46 -1.63 0.01
C ILE A 297 -5.15 -2.45 1.10
N ASN A 298 -4.37 -2.85 2.10
CA ASN A 298 -4.84 -3.57 3.27
C ASN A 298 -5.80 -2.71 4.10
N PRO A 299 -7.04 -3.14 4.32
CA PRO A 299 -8.00 -2.36 5.09
C PRO A 299 -7.71 -2.31 6.59
N TRP A 300 -6.92 -3.24 7.16
CA TRP A 300 -6.56 -3.24 8.57
C TRP A 300 -5.75 -2.01 8.99
N ASN A 301 -4.76 -1.65 8.18
CA ASN A 301 -3.73 -0.67 8.56
C ASN A 301 -3.43 0.37 7.48
N GLY A 302 -4.01 0.25 6.27
CA GLY A 302 -3.75 1.16 5.16
C GLY A 302 -2.44 0.88 4.41
N GLU A 303 -1.76 -0.23 4.66
CA GLU A 303 -0.55 -0.63 3.95
C GLU A 303 -0.87 -0.99 2.50
N GLY A 304 -0.07 -0.47 1.56
CA GLY A 304 -0.22 -0.76 0.14
C GLY A 304 1.07 -1.24 -0.52
N ILE A 305 2.25 -0.94 0.05
CA ILE A 305 3.54 -1.18 -0.62
C ILE A 305 3.82 -2.68 -0.77
N SER A 306 3.69 -3.46 0.30
CA SER A 306 3.89 -4.91 0.25
C SER A 306 2.96 -5.58 -0.75
N TYR A 307 1.67 -5.24 -0.70
CA TYR A 307 0.67 -5.78 -1.62
C TYR A 307 0.87 -5.33 -3.07
N ALA A 308 1.43 -4.14 -3.28
CA ALA A 308 1.84 -3.70 -4.60
C ALA A 308 2.96 -4.57 -5.16
N TYR A 309 3.97 -4.87 -4.36
CA TYR A 309 5.07 -5.77 -4.75
C TYR A 309 4.59 -7.19 -4.99
N GLU A 310 3.77 -7.73 -4.09
CA GLU A 310 3.25 -9.10 -4.20
C GLU A 310 2.33 -9.29 -5.40
N THR A 311 1.39 -8.36 -5.62
CA THR A 311 0.53 -8.42 -6.81
C THR A 311 1.31 -8.28 -8.10
N GLY A 312 2.38 -7.46 -8.10
CA GLY A 312 3.32 -7.36 -9.21
C GLY A 312 4.03 -8.68 -9.49
N ARG A 313 4.54 -9.35 -8.45
CA ARG A 313 5.18 -10.67 -8.57
C ARG A 313 4.23 -11.76 -9.07
N ILE A 314 3.01 -11.81 -8.51
CA ILE A 314 1.98 -12.77 -8.95
C ILE A 314 1.61 -12.52 -10.41
N ALA A 315 1.38 -11.26 -10.79
CA ALA A 315 1.03 -10.90 -12.16
C ALA A 315 2.14 -11.24 -13.15
N ALA A 316 3.41 -11.06 -12.77
CA ALA A 316 4.55 -11.41 -13.62
C ALA A 316 4.53 -12.90 -14.01
N GLY A 317 4.14 -13.79 -13.10
CA GLY A 317 3.97 -15.21 -13.40
C GLY A 317 2.93 -15.45 -14.49
N TYR A 318 1.73 -14.90 -14.34
CA TYR A 318 0.64 -15.07 -15.32
C TYR A 318 0.94 -14.42 -16.67
N VAL A 319 1.54 -13.23 -16.66
CA VAL A 319 1.94 -12.51 -17.88
C VAL A 319 3.05 -13.28 -18.61
N GLY A 320 4.06 -13.76 -17.88
CA GLY A 320 5.16 -14.52 -18.44
C GLY A 320 4.68 -15.85 -19.05
N GLU A 321 3.82 -16.59 -18.34
CA GLU A 321 3.24 -17.84 -18.84
C GLU A 321 2.36 -17.61 -20.08
N ALA A 322 1.53 -16.57 -20.08
CA ALA A 322 0.66 -16.21 -21.22
C ALA A 322 1.48 -15.91 -22.48
N ILE A 323 2.56 -15.14 -22.35
CA ILE A 323 3.46 -14.83 -23.49
C ILE A 323 4.21 -16.09 -23.92
N GLY A 324 4.78 -16.85 -22.98
CA GLY A 324 5.57 -18.03 -23.27
C GLY A 324 4.79 -19.16 -23.98
N THR A 325 3.49 -19.28 -23.69
CA THR A 325 2.61 -20.28 -24.30
C THR A 325 1.77 -19.76 -25.49
N GLY A 326 1.66 -18.43 -25.62
CA GLY A 326 0.73 -17.78 -26.56
C GLY A 326 -0.75 -17.89 -26.11
N ASP A 327 -1.04 -18.37 -24.90
CA ASP A 327 -2.40 -18.48 -24.35
C ASP A 327 -2.71 -17.30 -23.41
N TYR A 328 -3.21 -16.21 -23.97
CA TYR A 328 -3.61 -15.03 -23.21
C TYR A 328 -4.86 -15.27 -22.32
N GLY A 329 -5.57 -16.39 -22.50
CA GLY A 329 -6.66 -16.81 -21.63
C GLY A 329 -6.19 -17.09 -20.20
N LEU A 330 -4.91 -17.38 -19.99
CA LEU A 330 -4.30 -17.59 -18.68
C LEU A 330 -4.41 -16.36 -17.76
N LEU A 331 -4.46 -15.13 -18.31
CA LEU A 331 -4.69 -13.92 -17.54
C LEU A 331 -6.00 -13.98 -16.75
N GLN A 332 -7.03 -14.67 -17.25
CA GLN A 332 -8.33 -14.78 -16.59
C GLN A 332 -8.27 -15.57 -15.26
N ARG A 333 -7.16 -16.25 -14.98
CA ARG A 333 -6.94 -16.96 -13.71
C ARG A 333 -6.40 -16.05 -12.61
N TYR A 334 -5.83 -14.90 -12.96
CA TYR A 334 -5.24 -13.98 -11.99
C TYR A 334 -6.24 -13.49 -10.92
N PRO A 335 -7.48 -13.06 -11.24
CA PRO A 335 -8.41 -12.61 -10.21
C PRO A 335 -8.72 -13.69 -9.16
N GLN A 336 -8.83 -14.96 -9.58
CA GLN A 336 -9.03 -16.08 -8.65
C GLN A 336 -7.80 -16.27 -7.76
N ARG A 337 -6.59 -16.19 -8.32
CA ARG A 337 -5.35 -16.28 -7.54
C ARG A 337 -5.25 -15.18 -6.46
N ILE A 338 -5.67 -13.96 -6.80
CA ILE A 338 -5.73 -12.84 -5.83
C ILE A 338 -6.76 -13.11 -4.73
N GLU A 339 -7.94 -13.64 -5.10
CA GLU A 339 -8.97 -14.00 -4.12
C GLU A 339 -8.50 -15.15 -3.20
N ASP A 340 -7.82 -16.15 -3.73
CA ASP A 340 -7.28 -17.27 -2.96
C ASP A 340 -6.19 -16.79 -1.97
N GLU A 341 -5.33 -15.87 -2.39
CA GLU A 341 -4.22 -15.36 -1.56
C GLU A 341 -4.68 -14.38 -0.48
N PHE A 342 -5.56 -13.44 -0.83
CA PHE A 342 -5.88 -12.30 0.03
C PHE A 342 -7.36 -12.22 0.42
N GLY A 343 -8.24 -12.90 -0.29
CA GLY A 343 -9.69 -12.67 -0.23
C GLY A 343 -10.27 -12.88 1.17
N LEU A 344 -9.94 -13.99 1.83
CA LEU A 344 -10.43 -14.28 3.17
C LEU A 344 -9.89 -13.29 4.21
N TYR A 345 -8.59 -13.03 4.18
CA TYR A 345 -7.95 -12.06 5.07
C TYR A 345 -8.58 -10.67 4.92
N TYR A 346 -8.80 -10.20 3.70
CA TYR A 346 -9.43 -8.92 3.43
C TYR A 346 -10.93 -8.90 3.77
N LYS A 347 -11.60 -10.05 3.68
CA LYS A 347 -13.00 -10.17 4.12
C LYS A 347 -13.13 -9.99 5.64
N VAL A 348 -12.25 -10.63 6.42
CA VAL A 348 -12.15 -10.43 7.88
C VAL A 348 -11.86 -8.97 8.20
N ALA A 349 -10.89 -8.37 7.51
CA ALA A 349 -10.53 -6.97 7.67
C ALA A 349 -11.72 -6.02 7.41
N ARG A 350 -12.51 -6.26 6.35
CA ARG A 350 -13.70 -5.45 6.04
C ARG A 350 -14.76 -5.49 7.16
N ILE A 351 -14.94 -6.64 7.80
CA ILE A 351 -15.86 -6.75 8.95
C ILE A 351 -15.32 -5.94 10.12
N PHE A 352 -14.04 -6.10 10.43
CA PHE A 352 -13.40 -5.37 11.52
C PHE A 352 -13.47 -3.85 11.32
N VAL A 353 -13.15 -3.33 10.14
CA VAL A 353 -13.19 -1.88 9.91
C VAL A 353 -14.60 -1.30 9.89
N LYS A 354 -15.63 -2.11 9.64
CA LYS A 354 -17.02 -1.70 9.87
C LYS A 354 -17.31 -1.58 11.37
N LEU A 355 -16.78 -2.49 12.18
CA LEU A 355 -16.95 -2.49 13.64
C LEU A 355 -16.27 -1.26 14.27
N ILE A 356 -15.00 -1.01 13.94
CA ILE A 356 -14.26 0.15 14.47
C ILE A 356 -14.70 1.49 13.84
N GLY A 357 -15.52 1.46 12.79
CA GLY A 357 -16.21 2.64 12.26
C GLY A 357 -17.19 3.27 13.26
N ASN A 358 -17.47 2.60 14.39
CA ASN A 358 -18.20 3.14 15.55
C ASN A 358 -17.18 3.70 16.57
N PRO A 359 -17.12 5.03 16.81
CA PRO A 359 -16.12 5.64 17.69
C PRO A 359 -16.07 5.08 19.12
N PRO A 360 -17.18 4.86 19.85
CA PRO A 360 -17.18 4.19 21.14
C PRO A 360 -16.54 2.81 21.13
N VAL A 361 -16.80 2.01 20.09
CA VAL A 361 -16.22 0.67 19.95
C VAL A 361 -14.72 0.77 19.70
N MET A 362 -14.29 1.65 18.79
CA MET A 362 -12.88 1.89 18.51
C MET A 362 -12.12 2.25 19.79
N ARG A 363 -12.65 3.22 20.55
CA ARG A 363 -12.04 3.64 21.81
C ARG A 363 -11.95 2.52 22.83
N ALA A 364 -13.02 1.75 23.02
CA ALA A 364 -13.04 0.62 23.95
C ALA A 364 -11.98 -0.44 23.56
N LEU A 365 -11.88 -0.78 22.28
CA LEU A 365 -10.92 -1.75 21.77
C LEU A 365 -9.48 -1.25 21.93
N ALA A 366 -9.19 0.00 21.63
CA ALA A 366 -7.87 0.58 21.80
C ALA A 366 -7.43 0.56 23.27
N HIS A 367 -8.26 1.04 24.18
CA HIS A 367 -7.96 1.07 25.61
C HIS A 367 -7.84 -0.33 26.25
N THR A 368 -8.66 -1.29 25.83
CA THR A 368 -8.57 -2.67 26.32
C THR A 368 -7.35 -3.37 25.75
N GLY A 369 -7.08 -3.18 24.47
CA GLY A 369 -5.93 -3.77 23.79
C GLY A 369 -4.61 -3.32 24.41
N LEU A 370 -4.41 -2.01 24.56
CA LEU A 370 -3.16 -1.44 25.10
C LEU A 370 -2.85 -1.84 26.54
N ARG A 371 -3.87 -2.29 27.30
CA ARG A 371 -3.68 -2.87 28.65
C ARG A 371 -3.33 -4.35 28.64
N ASN A 372 -3.40 -5.00 27.47
CA ASN A 372 -3.17 -6.44 27.34
C ASN A 372 -2.12 -6.70 26.25
N ARG A 373 -0.86 -6.82 26.69
CA ARG A 373 0.26 -7.00 25.77
C ARG A 373 0.11 -8.20 24.82
N PRO A 374 -0.26 -9.43 25.26
CA PRO A 374 -0.45 -10.55 24.38
C PRO A 374 -1.54 -10.30 23.29
N LEU A 375 -2.63 -9.62 23.67
CA LEU A 375 -3.67 -9.25 22.72
C LEU A 375 -3.18 -8.25 21.67
N MET A 376 -2.37 -7.26 22.07
CA MET A 376 -1.82 -6.28 21.13
C MET A 376 -0.76 -6.90 20.21
N GLU A 377 0.09 -7.78 20.71
CA GLU A 377 1.07 -8.51 19.88
C GLU A 377 0.36 -9.39 18.85
N TRP A 378 -0.70 -10.07 19.24
CA TRP A 378 -1.56 -10.81 18.31
C TRP A 378 -2.25 -9.88 17.30
N THR A 379 -2.79 -8.76 17.76
CA THR A 379 -3.42 -7.75 16.89
C THR A 379 -2.42 -7.22 15.87
N LEU A 380 -1.17 -6.94 16.28
CA LEU A 380 -0.10 -6.52 15.37
C LEU A 380 0.16 -7.59 14.29
N LYS A 381 0.28 -8.87 14.66
CA LYS A 381 0.44 -9.98 13.71
C LYS A 381 -0.71 -10.03 12.70
N VAL A 382 -1.96 -9.93 13.18
CA VAL A 382 -3.15 -9.94 12.32
C VAL A 382 -3.15 -8.71 11.38
N MET A 383 -2.98 -7.51 11.92
CA MET A 383 -3.08 -6.27 11.12
C MET A 383 -1.97 -6.13 10.08
N ALA A 384 -0.77 -6.59 10.39
CA ALA A 384 0.37 -6.59 9.48
C ALA A 384 0.43 -7.83 8.56
N ASN A 385 -0.56 -8.73 8.69
CA ASN A 385 -0.61 -10.00 7.94
C ASN A 385 0.68 -10.84 8.12
N LEU A 386 1.09 -10.98 9.38
CA LEU A 386 2.28 -11.69 9.83
C LEU A 386 1.90 -12.92 10.70
N LEU A 387 0.74 -13.50 10.46
CA LEU A 387 0.37 -14.78 11.07
C LEU A 387 1.20 -15.90 10.42
N ASP A 388 1.74 -16.78 11.24
CA ASP A 388 2.55 -17.89 10.76
C ASP A 388 1.66 -19.12 10.54
N GLU A 389 1.53 -19.57 9.31
CA GLU A 389 0.71 -20.73 8.97
C GLU A 389 1.36 -22.04 9.42
N ASP A 390 2.68 -22.04 9.60
CA ASP A 390 3.46 -23.22 10.00
C ASP A 390 3.51 -23.38 11.53
N GLU A 391 3.38 -22.28 12.28
CA GLU A 391 3.35 -22.26 13.74
C GLU A 391 1.93 -22.07 14.29
N LYS A 392 1.23 -23.18 14.56
CA LYS A 392 -0.15 -23.13 15.11
C LYS A 392 -0.20 -22.81 16.61
N HIS A 393 0.21 -21.61 16.98
CA HIS A 393 -0.03 -21.06 18.30
C HIS A 393 -1.52 -20.76 18.55
N ILE A 394 -1.88 -20.47 19.80
CA ILE A 394 -3.28 -20.15 20.18
C ILE A 394 -3.84 -18.99 19.33
N GLY A 395 -3.02 -17.97 19.07
CA GLY A 395 -3.41 -16.80 18.30
C GLY A 395 -3.80 -17.11 16.85
N GLU A 396 -3.05 -17.96 16.16
CA GLU A 396 -3.31 -18.42 14.81
C GLU A 396 -4.60 -19.26 14.75
N ARG A 397 -4.81 -20.15 15.75
CA ARG A 397 -6.07 -20.93 15.86
C ARG A 397 -7.30 -20.05 16.09
N VAL A 398 -7.16 -18.98 16.89
CA VAL A 398 -8.25 -18.01 17.10
C VAL A 398 -8.56 -17.28 15.79
N TYR A 399 -7.54 -16.86 15.05
CA TYR A 399 -7.74 -16.24 13.75
C TYR A 399 -8.40 -17.21 12.76
N ASP A 400 -7.96 -18.45 12.68
CA ASP A 400 -8.52 -19.48 11.80
C ASP A 400 -10.00 -19.74 12.10
N ALA A 401 -10.38 -19.78 13.39
CA ALA A 401 -11.77 -19.95 13.81
C ALA A 401 -12.63 -18.74 13.39
N LEU A 402 -12.13 -17.51 13.57
CA LEU A 402 -12.79 -16.28 13.11
C LEU A 402 -12.92 -16.25 11.59
N ALA A 403 -11.86 -16.59 10.88
CA ALA A 403 -11.83 -16.65 9.43
C ALA A 403 -12.80 -17.71 8.87
N ALA A 404 -12.89 -18.87 9.51
CA ALA A 404 -13.84 -19.92 9.15
C ALA A 404 -15.30 -19.45 9.31
N MET A 405 -15.64 -18.75 10.41
CA MET A 405 -16.97 -18.15 10.57
C MET A 405 -17.25 -17.08 9.50
N VAL A 406 -16.24 -16.24 9.19
CA VAL A 406 -16.38 -15.18 8.19
C VAL A 406 -16.53 -15.77 6.78
N ARG A 407 -15.92 -16.92 6.51
CA ARG A 407 -16.02 -17.61 5.21
C ARG A 407 -17.48 -17.92 4.83
N THR A 408 -18.31 -18.29 5.81
CA THR A 408 -19.74 -18.64 5.60
C THR A 408 -20.64 -17.42 5.46
N LEU A 409 -20.19 -16.22 5.82
CA LEU A 409 -20.97 -14.99 5.69
C LEU A 409 -21.06 -14.55 4.22
N PRO A 410 -22.21 -13.99 3.78
CA PRO A 410 -22.30 -13.43 2.42
C PRO A 410 -21.27 -12.32 2.20
N THR A 411 -20.77 -12.22 0.99
CA THR A 411 -19.78 -11.21 0.53
C THR A 411 -20.41 -9.81 0.32
N LYS A 412 -21.24 -9.35 1.25
CA LYS A 412 -21.81 -8.00 1.17
C LYS A 412 -20.95 -6.96 1.89
#